data_d81677d482547cd43d50d54845e018a1
#
_entry.id   d81677d482547cd43d50d54845e018a1
#
_cell.length_a   1.000
_cell.length_b   1.000
_cell.length_c   1.000
_cell.angle_alpha   90.00
_cell.angle_beta   90.00
_cell.angle_gamma   90.00
#
_symmetry.space_group_name_H-M   'P 1'
#
loop_
_entity.id
_entity.type
_entity.pdbx_description
1 polymer ?
#
loop_
_entity_poly.entity_id
_entity_poly.type
_entity_poly.pdbx_seq_one_letter_code
_entity_poly.pdbx_strand_id
1 'polypeptide(L)'
;MKDVKLSYHDCSIYGDKGYIGADVQLDLFETAHIRLECPYRVNQKDWKPTFIPLAKARKRIETLFSQLTEQFLTIRNYAKITSGLYARIIAKISALTILQYVNFINNKPIGRIKYALN
;
A
#
# COMPACT_ATOMS: atom_id res chain seq x y z
N MET A 1 -8.73 -12.77 -4.37
CA MET A 1 -8.56 -13.04 -2.92
C MET A 1 -8.04 -14.44 -2.58
N LYS A 2 -8.09 -15.44 -3.49
CA LYS A 2 -7.57 -16.79 -3.22
C LYS A 2 -6.07 -16.79 -2.86
N ASP A 3 -5.27 -16.03 -3.59
CA ASP A 3 -3.80 -15.97 -3.36
C ASP A 3 -3.43 -15.36 -2.00
N VAL A 4 -4.24 -14.45 -1.49
CA VAL A 4 -4.05 -13.82 -0.18
C VAL A 4 -4.19 -14.86 0.94
N LYS A 5 -5.17 -15.78 0.85
CA LYS A 5 -5.39 -16.84 1.84
C LYS A 5 -4.24 -17.86 1.88
N LEU A 6 -3.56 -18.05 0.75
CA LEU A 6 -2.42 -18.98 0.67
C LEU A 6 -1.15 -18.39 1.29
N SER A 7 -1.05 -17.05 1.32
CA SER A 7 0.17 -16.36 1.75
C SER A 7 0.07 -15.78 3.17
N TYR A 8 -1.16 -15.51 3.65
CA TYR A 8 -1.39 -14.81 4.92
C TYR A 8 -2.49 -15.48 5.73
N HIS A 9 -2.34 -15.45 7.05
CA HIS A 9 -3.34 -15.91 8.03
C HIS A 9 -3.15 -15.17 9.35
N ASP A 10 -4.17 -15.18 10.20
CA ASP A 10 -4.16 -14.55 11.52
C ASP A 10 -3.72 -13.07 11.51
N CYS A 11 -4.18 -12.29 10.51
CA CYS A 11 -3.79 -10.90 10.34
C CYS A 11 -4.98 -10.00 9.96
N SER A 12 -4.75 -8.68 10.04
CA SER A 12 -5.68 -7.67 9.52
C SER A 12 -5.12 -7.09 8.22
N ILE A 13 -5.96 -7.05 7.18
CA ILE A 13 -5.64 -6.46 5.89
C ILE A 13 -6.49 -5.22 5.70
N TYR A 14 -5.85 -4.13 5.30
CA TYR A 14 -6.53 -2.88 4.98
C TYR A 14 -6.79 -2.80 3.48
N GLY A 15 -8.07 -2.63 3.12
CA GLY A 15 -8.51 -2.55 1.73
C GLY A 15 -9.18 -1.22 1.40
N ASP A 16 -9.37 -0.97 0.11
CA ASP A 16 -10.16 0.17 -0.35
C ASP A 16 -11.67 -0.16 -0.33
N LYS A 17 -12.49 0.87 -0.47
CA LYS A 17 -13.98 0.76 -0.55
C LYS A 17 -14.47 -0.20 -1.63
N GLY A 18 -13.66 -0.49 -2.64
CA GLY A 18 -13.96 -1.48 -3.67
C GLY A 18 -14.04 -2.93 -3.17
N TYR A 19 -13.43 -3.22 -2.02
CA TYR A 19 -13.41 -4.56 -1.41
C TYR A 19 -14.53 -4.77 -0.38
N ILE A 20 -15.52 -3.88 -0.31
CA ILE A 20 -16.69 -4.05 0.56
C ILE A 20 -17.58 -5.15 -0.02
N GLY A 21 -17.55 -6.32 0.61
CA GLY A 21 -18.42 -7.44 0.32
C GLY A 21 -18.51 -8.32 1.55
N ALA A 22 -19.70 -8.47 2.13
CA ALA A 22 -19.90 -9.26 3.33
C ALA A 22 -19.43 -10.70 3.14
N ASP A 23 -19.70 -11.30 1.99
CA ASP A 23 -19.34 -12.67 1.66
C ASP A 23 -17.81 -12.86 1.61
N VAL A 24 -17.08 -11.89 1.02
CA VAL A 24 -15.61 -11.93 0.93
C VAL A 24 -14.97 -11.74 2.30
N GLN A 25 -15.52 -10.86 3.11
CA GLN A 25 -15.03 -10.61 4.47
C GLN A 25 -15.25 -11.82 5.37
N LEU A 26 -16.42 -12.44 5.29
CA LEU A 26 -16.76 -13.64 6.03
C LEU A 26 -15.87 -14.81 5.62
N ASP A 27 -15.72 -15.06 4.31
CA ASP A 27 -14.88 -16.12 3.78
C ASP A 27 -13.39 -15.98 4.19
N LEU A 28 -12.84 -14.76 4.17
CA LEU A 28 -11.48 -14.50 4.64
C LEU A 28 -11.31 -14.76 6.15
N PHE A 29 -12.33 -14.40 6.92
CA PHE A 29 -12.30 -14.59 8.37
C PHE A 29 -12.43 -16.07 8.75
N GLU A 30 -13.39 -16.78 8.17
CA GLU A 30 -13.64 -18.19 8.48
C GLU A 30 -12.55 -19.14 8.01
N THR A 31 -11.94 -18.87 6.83
CA THR A 31 -10.97 -19.77 6.22
C THR A 31 -9.51 -19.49 6.58
N ALA A 32 -9.16 -18.25 6.88
CA ALA A 32 -7.77 -17.84 7.14
C ALA A 32 -7.60 -16.91 8.35
N HIS A 33 -8.66 -16.66 9.12
CA HIS A 33 -8.69 -15.71 10.23
C HIS A 33 -8.15 -14.31 9.83
N ILE A 34 -8.43 -13.91 8.59
CA ILE A 34 -8.05 -12.61 8.06
C ILE A 34 -9.20 -11.62 8.28
N ARG A 35 -8.93 -10.55 9.01
CA ARG A 35 -9.86 -9.43 9.14
C ARG A 35 -9.61 -8.43 8.02
N LEU A 36 -10.57 -8.28 7.11
CA LEU A 36 -10.51 -7.27 6.06
C LEU A 36 -11.18 -5.98 6.54
N GLU A 37 -10.37 -4.96 6.76
CA GLU A 37 -10.81 -3.63 7.20
C GLU A 37 -10.91 -2.69 6.01
N CYS A 38 -12.14 -2.29 5.65
CA CYS A 38 -12.42 -1.35 4.57
C CYS A 38 -13.20 -0.14 5.10
N PRO A 39 -12.95 1.08 4.57
CA PRO A 39 -13.72 2.25 4.96
C PRO A 39 -15.16 2.14 4.48
N TYR A 40 -16.11 2.52 5.31
CA TYR A 40 -17.53 2.50 4.97
C TYR A 40 -17.87 3.53 3.90
N ARG A 41 -18.83 3.22 3.04
CA ARG A 41 -19.42 4.21 2.12
C ARG A 41 -20.40 5.09 2.88
N VAL A 42 -20.47 6.39 2.53
CA VAL A 42 -21.37 7.35 3.18
C VAL A 42 -22.85 6.91 3.13
N ASN A 43 -23.24 6.20 2.07
CA ASN A 43 -24.60 5.71 1.86
C ASN A 43 -24.87 4.33 2.47
N GLN A 44 -23.94 3.78 3.22
CA GLN A 44 -24.09 2.45 3.84
C GLN A 44 -24.92 2.57 5.13
N LYS A 45 -25.91 1.67 5.31
CA LYS A 45 -26.80 1.69 6.49
C LYS A 45 -26.05 1.64 7.83
N ASP A 46 -24.96 0.90 7.87
CA ASP A 46 -24.13 0.68 9.07
C ASP A 46 -22.88 1.56 9.04
N TRP A 47 -22.98 2.78 8.50
CA TRP A 47 -21.85 3.69 8.41
C TRP A 47 -21.19 3.92 9.78
N LYS A 48 -19.87 3.74 9.80
CA LYS A 48 -19.02 4.05 10.95
C LYS A 48 -17.84 4.93 10.50
N PRO A 49 -17.32 5.79 11.37
CA PRO A 49 -16.13 6.57 11.04
C PRO A 49 -14.95 5.64 10.71
N THR A 50 -14.09 6.10 9.80
CA THR A 50 -12.91 5.33 9.39
C THR A 50 -11.99 5.07 10.59
N PHE A 51 -11.64 3.81 10.77
CA PHE A 51 -10.72 3.40 11.82
C PHE A 51 -9.35 4.09 11.67
N ILE A 52 -8.83 4.69 12.74
CA ILE A 52 -7.62 5.53 12.69
C ILE A 52 -6.40 4.80 12.08
N PRO A 53 -6.08 3.54 12.42
CA PRO A 53 -4.98 2.81 11.79
C PRO A 53 -5.15 2.63 10.28
N LEU A 54 -6.37 2.40 9.80
CA LEU A 54 -6.68 2.33 8.37
C LEU A 54 -6.42 3.67 7.67
N ALA A 55 -6.87 4.78 8.26
CA ALA A 55 -6.62 6.12 7.72
C ALA A 55 -5.12 6.45 7.66
N LYS A 56 -4.35 6.07 8.68
CA LYS A 56 -2.89 6.23 8.71
C LYS A 56 -2.19 5.38 7.66
N ALA A 57 -2.58 4.12 7.49
CA ALA A 57 -2.02 3.22 6.49
C ALA A 57 -2.28 3.74 5.08
N ARG A 58 -3.51 4.19 4.78
CA ARG A 58 -3.87 4.80 3.51
C ARG A 58 -3.03 6.04 3.20
N LYS A 59 -2.87 6.94 4.17
CA LYS A 59 -2.03 8.13 3.99
C LYS A 59 -0.57 7.79 3.67
N ARG A 60 -0.03 6.73 4.26
CA ARG A 60 1.32 6.25 3.93
C ARG A 60 1.43 5.76 2.49
N ILE A 61 0.46 5.00 2.01
CA ILE A 61 0.41 4.52 0.63
C ILE A 61 0.33 5.70 -0.34
N GLU A 62 -0.55 6.67 -0.08
CA GLU A 62 -0.68 7.88 -0.89
C GLU A 62 0.65 8.67 -0.95
N THR A 63 1.33 8.82 0.18
CA THR A 63 2.64 9.47 0.25
C THR A 63 3.70 8.70 -0.56
N LEU A 64 3.73 7.39 -0.47
CA LEU A 64 4.65 6.54 -1.21
C LEU A 64 4.45 6.68 -2.72
N PHE A 65 3.20 6.63 -3.18
CA PHE A 65 2.88 6.81 -4.60
C PHE A 65 3.20 8.22 -5.09
N SER A 66 2.97 9.24 -4.28
CA SER A 66 3.35 10.62 -4.59
C SER A 66 4.88 10.73 -4.79
N GLN A 67 5.67 10.14 -3.90
CA GLN A 67 7.13 10.11 -4.02
C GLN A 67 7.60 9.37 -5.28
N LEU A 68 7.02 8.21 -5.59
CA LEU A 68 7.33 7.47 -6.81
C LEU A 68 6.96 8.26 -8.07
N THR A 69 5.88 9.01 -8.05
CA THR A 69 5.41 9.81 -9.17
C THR A 69 6.23 11.07 -9.35
N GLU A 70 6.43 11.83 -8.30
CA GLU A 70 7.06 13.17 -8.36
C GLU A 70 8.58 13.10 -8.42
N GLN A 71 9.21 12.26 -7.61
CA GLN A 71 10.66 12.19 -7.50
C GLN A 71 11.29 11.17 -8.45
N PHE A 72 10.60 10.06 -8.72
CA PHE A 72 11.09 9.01 -9.61
C PHE A 72 10.41 8.98 -10.97
N LEU A 73 9.48 9.90 -11.25
CA LEU A 73 8.77 10.02 -12.52
C LEU A 73 8.18 8.68 -12.99
N THR A 74 7.53 7.94 -12.11
CA THR A 74 7.04 6.58 -12.42
C THR A 74 5.99 6.58 -13.53
N ILE A 75 5.18 7.62 -13.63
CA ILE A 75 4.18 7.78 -14.70
C ILE A 75 4.86 7.98 -16.07
N ARG A 76 6.02 8.64 -16.11
CA ARG A 76 6.78 8.88 -17.33
C ARG A 76 7.73 7.71 -17.62
N ASN A 77 7.16 6.55 -17.91
CA ASN A 77 7.93 5.38 -18.26
C ASN A 77 7.93 5.19 -19.79
N TYR A 78 9.03 5.53 -20.43
CA TYR A 78 9.22 5.45 -21.88
C TYR A 78 9.70 4.07 -22.35
N ALA A 79 9.42 3.00 -21.60
CA ALA A 79 9.79 1.65 -22.00
C ALA A 79 8.98 1.20 -23.20
N LYS A 80 9.68 0.68 -24.23
CA LYS A 80 9.07 0.18 -25.47
C LYS A 80 8.60 -1.28 -25.37
N ILE A 81 9.12 -2.03 -24.40
CA ILE A 81 8.84 -3.45 -24.18
C ILE A 81 8.49 -3.71 -22.72
N THR A 82 7.72 -4.76 -22.46
CA THR A 82 7.21 -5.10 -21.13
C THR A 82 8.33 -5.36 -20.11
N SER A 83 9.38 -6.08 -20.50
CA SER A 83 10.53 -6.33 -19.62
C SER A 83 11.25 -5.05 -19.21
N GLY A 84 11.39 -4.10 -20.11
CA GLY A 84 11.93 -2.78 -19.83
C GLY A 84 11.04 -1.95 -18.89
N LEU A 85 9.71 -2.10 -19.01
CA LEU A 85 8.74 -1.49 -18.11
C LEU A 85 8.94 -2.01 -16.67
N TYR A 86 8.96 -3.33 -16.50
CA TYR A 86 9.16 -3.93 -15.18
C TYR A 86 10.51 -3.58 -14.58
N ALA A 87 11.60 -3.66 -15.35
CA ALA A 87 12.93 -3.31 -14.88
C ALA A 87 13.00 -1.86 -14.34
N ARG A 88 12.38 -0.92 -15.04
CA ARG A 88 12.33 0.49 -14.61
C ARG A 88 11.48 0.70 -13.36
N ILE A 89 10.34 0.02 -13.23
CA ILE A 89 9.50 0.09 -12.04
C ILE A 89 10.24 -0.48 -10.84
N ILE A 90 10.84 -1.67 -10.98
CA ILE A 90 11.60 -2.32 -9.91
C ILE A 90 12.78 -1.45 -9.48
N ALA A 91 13.52 -0.87 -10.43
CA ALA A 91 14.64 0.02 -10.14
C ALA A 91 14.20 1.24 -9.31
N LYS A 92 13.05 1.84 -9.62
CA LYS A 92 12.52 2.99 -8.87
C LYS A 92 12.07 2.60 -7.46
N ILE A 93 11.42 1.46 -7.30
CA ILE A 93 11.04 0.94 -5.98
C ILE A 93 12.29 0.62 -5.16
N SER A 94 13.30 0.00 -5.76
CA SER A 94 14.57 -0.30 -5.10
C SER A 94 15.29 0.97 -4.65
N ALA A 95 15.36 1.98 -5.50
CA ALA A 95 15.96 3.27 -5.16
C ALA A 95 15.22 3.95 -3.99
N LEU A 96 13.88 3.95 -4.01
CA LEU A 96 13.08 4.46 -2.91
C LEU A 96 13.37 3.72 -1.60
N THR A 97 13.45 2.39 -1.66
CA THR A 97 13.74 1.55 -0.49
C THR A 97 15.13 1.83 0.08
N ILE A 98 16.13 2.02 -0.78
CA ILE A 98 17.48 2.36 -0.36
C ILE A 98 17.50 3.73 0.37
N LEU A 99 16.81 4.74 -0.16
CA LEU A 99 16.74 6.05 0.48
C LEU A 99 16.01 6.00 1.83
N GLN A 100 14.96 5.19 1.94
CA GLN A 100 14.29 4.94 3.21
C GLN A 100 15.21 4.25 4.22
N TYR A 101 16.02 3.28 3.77
CA TYR A 101 17.02 2.62 4.61
C TYR A 101 18.11 3.58 5.09
N VAL A 102 18.61 4.45 4.21
CA VAL A 102 19.57 5.51 4.59
C VAL A 102 18.98 6.43 5.67
N ASN A 103 17.72 6.82 5.54
CA ASN A 103 17.04 7.58 6.59
C ASN A 103 16.95 6.79 7.90
N PHE A 104 16.63 5.50 7.82
CA PHE A 104 16.52 4.63 8.99
C PHE A 104 17.84 4.55 9.76
N ILE A 105 18.95 4.25 9.10
CA ILE A 105 20.26 4.15 9.76
C ILE A 105 20.78 5.49 10.32
N ASN A 106 20.30 6.60 9.76
CA ASN A 106 20.64 7.95 10.22
C ASN A 106 19.61 8.54 11.22
N ASN A 107 18.69 7.73 11.74
CA ASN A 107 17.62 8.17 12.64
C ASN A 107 16.75 9.31 12.11
N LYS A 108 16.57 9.38 10.78
CA LYS A 108 15.74 10.36 10.10
C LYS A 108 14.36 9.75 9.77
N PRO A 109 13.32 10.59 9.56
CA PRO A 109 12.00 10.09 9.20
C PRO A 109 12.02 9.27 7.91
N ILE A 110 11.69 7.98 7.98
CA ILE A 110 11.72 7.03 6.85
C ILE A 110 10.85 7.50 5.68
N GLY A 111 9.67 8.04 5.98
CA GLY A 111 8.72 8.51 4.96
C GLY A 111 9.10 9.81 4.24
N ARG A 112 10.24 10.40 4.55
CA ARG A 112 10.70 11.64 3.92
C ARG A 112 12.06 11.44 3.25
N ILE A 113 12.05 10.81 2.08
CA ILE A 113 13.28 10.41 1.35
C ILE A 113 14.22 11.56 1.02
N LYS A 114 13.73 12.79 0.93
CA LYS A 114 14.56 13.98 0.73
C LYS A 114 15.67 14.15 1.77
N TYR A 115 15.47 13.66 2.98
CA TYR A 115 16.49 13.73 4.03
C TYR A 115 17.67 12.77 3.82
N ALA A 116 17.52 11.76 2.99
CA ALA A 116 18.58 10.85 2.61
C ALA A 116 19.56 11.48 1.60
N LEU A 117 19.11 12.51 0.88
CA LEU A 117 19.87 13.19 -0.17
C LEU A 117 20.67 14.41 0.36
N ASN A 118 20.42 14.78 1.59
CA ASN A 118 21.10 15.89 2.27
C ASN A 118 22.01 15.31 3.39
#